data_a3205c07dbc196de1c3d35fb4274c34e
#
_entry.id   a3205c07dbc196de1c3d35fb4274c34e
#
_cell.length_a   1.000
_cell.length_b   1.000
_cell.length_c   1.000
_cell.angle_alpha   90.00
_cell.angle_beta   90.00
_cell.angle_gamma   90.00
#
_symmetry.space_group_name_H-M   'P 1'
#
loop_
_entity.id
_entity.type
_entity.pdbx_description
1 polymer ?
#
loop_
_entity_poly.entity_id
_entity_poly.type
_entity_poly.pdbx_seq_one_letter_code
_entity_poly.pdbx_strand_id
1 'polypeptide(L)'
;MKVFTTIPQHDLRLVPKAASAIEAAGYDGLMTMENAHEPFLPLAVAATATERIELITGIAIAFARSPMVVANAGWDLQAAAPGRVVIGLGSQIKAHNERRFSVPWSAPAPRLREYVLALRAIWDCWQGRGPLDFRGEHYRFTLMTPNFVPEPLSGPPPAVTIAAVGPAMLRVAGEVCDGVRLHPFCTRAYLDQVVQPQLAEGWRRGGRAREQFEISGGGFIATGADDAAVAKMVEWVRYRVAFYASTPAYWPVLACHGLEDLGARLNRMTKDGHWHRIADEISDDVVALFAAVGRHDQLEQTIAARFAGVSDAVFASVATAVPADLPPDLVQDLRRIPAAFTGFAR
;
A
#
# COMPACT_ATOMS: atom_id res chain seq x y z
N MET A 1 -9.50 -6.69 12.10
CA MET A 1 -8.61 -5.88 11.24
C MET A 1 -7.41 -6.72 10.85
N LYS A 2 -6.91 -6.67 9.61
CA LYS A 2 -5.70 -7.39 9.22
C LYS A 2 -4.45 -6.67 9.74
N VAL A 3 -3.39 -7.45 10.01
CA VAL A 3 -2.09 -6.93 10.44
C VAL A 3 -1.04 -7.36 9.42
N PHE A 4 -0.43 -6.40 8.76
CA PHE A 4 0.60 -6.63 7.75
C PHE A 4 1.98 -6.25 8.28
N THR A 5 3.02 -6.91 7.77
CA THR A 5 4.41 -6.57 8.04
C THR A 5 5.26 -6.69 6.78
N THR A 6 6.53 -6.34 6.85
CA THR A 6 7.49 -6.41 5.74
C THR A 6 8.44 -7.59 5.89
N ILE A 7 9.07 -8.02 4.79
CA ILE A 7 10.12 -9.03 4.77
C ILE A 7 11.46 -8.44 4.31
N PRO A 8 12.60 -9.06 4.65
CA PRO A 8 13.90 -8.68 4.09
C PRO A 8 13.90 -8.76 2.57
N GLN A 9 14.37 -7.71 1.89
CA GLN A 9 14.45 -7.66 0.42
C GLN A 9 15.89 -7.62 -0.10
N HIS A 10 16.86 -7.34 0.78
CA HIS A 10 18.27 -7.17 0.42
C HIS A 10 19.00 -8.49 0.16
N ASP A 11 18.48 -9.61 0.67
CA ASP A 11 19.01 -10.94 0.45
C ASP A 11 17.86 -11.96 0.37
N LEU A 12 17.60 -12.48 -0.83
CA LEU A 12 16.53 -13.44 -1.07
C LEU A 12 16.67 -14.74 -0.28
N ARG A 13 17.88 -15.10 0.13
CA ARG A 13 18.14 -16.31 0.95
C ARG A 13 17.56 -16.21 2.35
N LEU A 14 17.31 -15.01 2.84
CA LEU A 14 16.69 -14.77 4.16
C LEU A 14 15.16 -14.89 4.12
N VAL A 15 14.56 -14.75 2.94
CA VAL A 15 13.11 -14.66 2.76
C VAL A 15 12.36 -15.90 3.25
N PRO A 16 12.78 -17.16 2.95
CA PRO A 16 12.01 -18.34 3.37
C PRO A 16 11.82 -18.40 4.90
N LYS A 17 12.92 -18.24 5.63
CA LYS A 17 12.90 -18.27 7.11
C LYS A 17 12.07 -17.11 7.68
N ALA A 18 12.24 -15.91 7.15
CA ALA A 18 11.50 -14.73 7.61
C ALA A 18 10.00 -14.86 7.33
N ALA A 19 9.61 -15.29 6.12
CA ALA A 19 8.22 -15.45 5.74
C ALA A 19 7.51 -16.52 6.60
N SER A 20 8.14 -17.67 6.82
CA SER A 20 7.58 -18.72 7.69
C SER A 20 7.44 -18.23 9.15
N ALA A 21 8.41 -17.48 9.66
CA ALA A 21 8.34 -16.92 11.01
C ALA A 21 7.21 -15.88 11.15
N ILE A 22 7.03 -15.01 10.15
CA ILE A 22 5.96 -14.03 10.10
C ILE A 22 4.58 -14.72 10.05
N GLU A 23 4.43 -15.75 9.22
CA GLU A 23 3.20 -16.54 9.17
C GLU A 23 2.91 -17.25 10.50
N ALA A 24 3.93 -17.82 11.14
CA ALA A 24 3.81 -18.47 12.45
C ALA A 24 3.44 -17.48 13.56
N ALA A 25 3.91 -16.23 13.48
CA ALA A 25 3.54 -15.16 14.40
C ALA A 25 2.10 -14.65 14.23
N GLY A 26 1.37 -15.11 13.21
CA GLY A 26 -0.06 -14.85 13.04
C GLY A 26 -0.38 -13.58 12.23
N TYR A 27 0.59 -12.98 11.54
CA TYR A 27 0.32 -11.88 10.60
C TYR A 27 -0.55 -12.34 9.43
N ASP A 28 -1.37 -11.43 8.91
CA ASP A 28 -2.28 -11.70 7.79
C ASP A 28 -1.61 -11.51 6.43
N GLY A 29 -0.59 -10.66 6.33
CA GLY A 29 0.10 -10.40 5.07
C GLY A 29 1.54 -9.94 5.26
N LEU A 30 2.41 -10.32 4.33
CA LEU A 30 3.75 -9.80 4.19
C LEU A 30 3.86 -8.95 2.92
N MET A 31 4.56 -7.83 3.07
CA MET A 31 4.61 -6.80 2.05
C MET A 31 6.04 -6.49 1.63
N THR A 32 6.23 -6.30 0.35
CA THR A 32 7.46 -5.80 -0.25
C THR A 32 7.27 -4.37 -0.75
N MET A 33 8.35 -3.58 -0.80
CA MET A 33 8.34 -2.21 -1.31
C MET A 33 9.38 -2.05 -2.42
N GLU A 34 9.03 -1.32 -3.47
CA GLU A 34 9.96 -1.00 -4.54
C GLU A 34 10.74 0.29 -4.24
N ASN A 35 11.81 0.14 -3.48
CA ASN A 35 12.76 1.22 -3.18
C ASN A 35 14.11 0.96 -3.88
N ALA A 36 14.99 0.19 -3.22
CA ALA A 36 16.28 -0.23 -3.75
C ALA A 36 16.22 -1.58 -4.45
N HIS A 37 15.20 -2.39 -4.17
CA HIS A 37 15.06 -3.77 -4.62
C HIS A 37 13.75 -3.98 -5.40
N GLU A 38 13.73 -5.03 -6.21
CA GLU A 38 12.59 -5.50 -6.98
C GLU A 38 11.53 -6.11 -6.05
N PRO A 39 10.22 -5.78 -6.17
CA PRO A 39 9.22 -6.20 -5.20
C PRO A 39 8.66 -7.62 -5.42
N PHE A 40 8.68 -8.18 -6.63
CA PHE A 40 8.05 -9.48 -6.92
C PHE A 40 8.96 -10.67 -6.55
N LEU A 41 10.28 -10.54 -6.69
CA LEU A 41 11.20 -11.64 -6.42
C LEU A 41 11.13 -12.17 -4.99
N PRO A 42 11.11 -11.33 -3.94
CA PRO A 42 10.94 -11.83 -2.58
C PRO A 42 9.60 -12.53 -2.36
N LEU A 43 8.52 -12.07 -3.03
CA LEU A 43 7.21 -12.71 -2.94
C LEU A 43 7.20 -14.09 -3.59
N ALA A 44 7.90 -14.27 -4.71
CA ALA A 44 8.05 -15.59 -5.34
C ALA A 44 8.74 -16.59 -4.41
N VAL A 45 9.78 -16.15 -3.69
CA VAL A 45 10.46 -16.99 -2.71
C VAL A 45 9.56 -17.26 -1.49
N ALA A 46 8.85 -16.24 -0.99
CA ALA A 46 7.91 -16.39 0.13
C ALA A 46 6.72 -17.32 -0.20
N ALA A 47 6.26 -17.32 -1.46
CA ALA A 47 5.17 -18.18 -1.92
C ALA A 47 5.46 -19.68 -1.69
N THR A 48 6.73 -20.09 -1.84
CA THR A 48 7.17 -21.47 -1.66
C THR A 48 7.42 -21.87 -0.18
N ALA A 49 7.42 -20.88 0.72
CA ALA A 49 7.76 -21.06 2.14
C ALA A 49 6.58 -20.78 3.08
N THR A 50 5.39 -20.47 2.54
CA THR A 50 4.19 -20.11 3.30
C THR A 50 2.94 -20.72 2.69
N GLU A 51 1.89 -20.90 3.51
CA GLU A 51 0.64 -21.56 3.08
C GLU A 51 -0.59 -20.66 3.15
N ARG A 52 -0.63 -19.66 4.03
CA ARG A 52 -1.83 -18.89 4.37
C ARG A 52 -1.68 -17.39 4.19
N ILE A 53 -0.50 -16.86 4.49
CA ILE A 53 -0.25 -15.41 4.54
C ILE A 53 -0.40 -14.76 3.16
N GLU A 54 -0.99 -13.57 3.10
CA GLU A 54 -1.10 -12.80 1.86
C GLU A 54 0.28 -12.28 1.42
N LEU A 55 0.52 -12.33 0.12
CA LEU A 55 1.76 -11.88 -0.53
C LEU A 55 1.47 -10.57 -1.28
N ILE A 56 2.04 -9.48 -0.80
CA ILE A 56 1.58 -8.13 -1.17
C ILE A 56 2.74 -7.31 -1.73
N THR A 57 2.58 -6.70 -2.92
CA THR A 57 3.44 -5.58 -3.29
C THR A 57 2.87 -4.28 -2.71
N GLY A 58 3.68 -3.53 -1.96
CA GLY A 58 3.19 -2.31 -1.30
C GLY A 58 4.15 -1.12 -1.41
N ILE A 59 4.40 -0.64 -2.59
CA ILE A 59 3.80 -0.90 -3.92
C ILE A 59 4.88 -1.30 -4.94
N ALA A 60 4.48 -1.93 -6.03
CA ALA A 60 5.27 -1.99 -7.25
C ALA A 60 5.01 -0.75 -8.11
N ILE A 61 6.07 -0.18 -8.72
CA ILE A 61 5.98 1.01 -9.55
C ILE A 61 5.39 0.62 -10.91
N ALA A 62 4.14 1.03 -11.17
CA ALA A 62 3.38 0.60 -12.34
C ALA A 62 4.00 1.09 -13.66
N PHE A 63 4.32 2.39 -13.76
CA PHE A 63 4.69 2.98 -15.05
C PHE A 63 6.07 2.58 -15.56
N ALA A 64 6.92 2.02 -14.69
CA ALA A 64 8.20 1.44 -15.07
C ALA A 64 8.06 0.05 -15.74
N ARG A 65 6.85 -0.55 -15.68
CA ARG A 65 6.55 -1.88 -16.23
C ARG A 65 5.35 -1.82 -17.16
N SER A 66 5.34 -2.61 -18.24
CA SER A 66 4.12 -2.85 -19.00
C SER A 66 3.08 -3.59 -18.15
N PRO A 67 1.77 -3.32 -18.30
CA PRO A 67 0.72 -4.18 -17.75
C PRO A 67 0.92 -5.66 -18.05
N MET A 68 1.39 -6.03 -19.24
CA MET A 68 1.68 -7.42 -19.62
C MET A 68 2.74 -8.06 -18.71
N VAL A 69 3.82 -7.31 -18.37
CA VAL A 69 4.90 -7.83 -17.50
C VAL A 69 4.37 -8.08 -16.08
N VAL A 70 3.54 -7.18 -15.56
CA VAL A 70 2.93 -7.36 -14.24
C VAL A 70 1.86 -8.45 -14.28
N ALA A 71 1.13 -8.59 -15.39
CA ALA A 71 0.17 -9.67 -15.57
C ALA A 71 0.84 -11.04 -15.49
N ASN A 72 1.98 -11.25 -16.17
CA ASN A 72 2.76 -12.48 -16.08
C ASN A 72 3.22 -12.76 -14.64
N ALA A 73 3.89 -11.79 -14.00
CA ALA A 73 4.41 -11.97 -12.65
C ALA A 73 3.27 -12.28 -11.64
N GLY A 74 2.15 -11.57 -11.75
CA GLY A 74 0.99 -11.81 -10.89
C GLY A 74 0.33 -13.17 -11.13
N TRP A 75 0.27 -13.62 -12.37
CA TRP A 75 -0.30 -14.92 -12.74
C TRP A 75 0.52 -16.07 -12.17
N ASP A 76 1.83 -16.04 -12.37
CA ASP A 76 2.74 -17.07 -11.88
C ASP A 76 2.75 -17.12 -10.34
N LEU A 77 2.73 -15.95 -9.68
CA LEU A 77 2.60 -15.86 -8.22
C LEU A 77 1.25 -16.45 -7.74
N GLN A 78 0.16 -16.13 -8.42
CA GLN A 78 -1.18 -16.63 -8.05
C GLN A 78 -1.30 -18.14 -8.27
N ALA A 79 -0.65 -18.67 -9.28
CA ALA A 79 -0.57 -20.12 -9.50
C ALA A 79 0.23 -20.81 -8.37
N ALA A 80 1.33 -20.20 -7.91
CA ALA A 80 2.15 -20.71 -6.80
C ALA A 80 1.51 -20.50 -5.42
N ALA A 81 0.68 -19.45 -5.25
CA ALA A 81 0.03 -19.08 -3.99
C ALA A 81 -1.46 -18.73 -4.21
N PRO A 82 -2.31 -19.73 -4.51
CA PRO A 82 -3.70 -19.49 -4.91
C PRO A 82 -4.49 -18.68 -3.89
N GLY A 83 -5.11 -17.58 -4.35
CA GLY A 83 -5.96 -16.72 -3.53
C GLY A 83 -5.23 -15.83 -2.54
N ARG A 84 -3.88 -15.83 -2.52
CA ARG A 84 -3.09 -15.08 -1.53
C ARG A 84 -2.34 -13.88 -2.10
N VAL A 85 -2.37 -13.65 -3.42
CA VAL A 85 -1.59 -12.60 -4.06
C VAL A 85 -2.38 -11.31 -4.20
N VAL A 86 -1.80 -10.22 -3.72
CA VAL A 86 -2.34 -8.86 -3.83
C VAL A 86 -1.31 -7.97 -4.51
N ILE A 87 -1.60 -7.53 -5.72
CA ILE A 87 -0.72 -6.63 -6.47
C ILE A 87 -1.07 -5.18 -6.12
N GLY A 88 -0.26 -4.58 -5.25
CA GLY A 88 -0.34 -3.16 -4.95
C GLY A 88 0.54 -2.36 -5.91
N LEU A 89 -0.06 -1.42 -6.64
CA LEU A 89 0.58 -0.60 -7.65
C LEU A 89 0.65 0.87 -7.24
N GLY A 90 1.65 1.59 -7.72
CA GLY A 90 1.74 3.04 -7.54
C GLY A 90 2.32 3.73 -8.76
N SER A 91 1.92 4.99 -8.97
CA SER A 91 2.39 5.80 -10.10
C SER A 91 3.83 6.28 -9.95
N GLN A 92 4.37 6.31 -8.74
CA GLN A 92 5.60 7.02 -8.38
C GLN A 92 5.50 8.52 -8.76
N ILE A 93 6.50 9.32 -8.45
CA ILE A 93 6.58 10.74 -8.80
C ILE A 93 7.23 10.94 -10.18
N LYS A 94 6.95 12.10 -10.82
CA LYS A 94 7.48 12.46 -12.14
C LYS A 94 9.00 12.29 -12.24
N ALA A 95 9.75 12.82 -11.26
CA ALA A 95 11.21 12.78 -11.30
C ALA A 95 11.78 11.35 -11.34
N HIS A 96 11.18 10.40 -10.60
CA HIS A 96 11.60 9.02 -10.64
C HIS A 96 11.23 8.33 -11.95
N ASN A 97 10.01 8.58 -12.49
CA ASN A 97 9.62 8.02 -13.78
C ASN A 97 10.60 8.47 -14.88
N GLU A 98 10.84 9.78 -15.00
CA GLU A 98 11.65 10.31 -16.09
C GLU A 98 13.16 10.06 -15.94
N ARG A 99 13.70 10.23 -14.70
CA ARG A 99 15.17 10.25 -14.49
C ARG A 99 15.74 8.94 -13.96
N ARG A 100 14.93 8.10 -13.31
CA ARG A 100 15.37 6.80 -12.79
C ARG A 100 14.93 5.65 -13.68
N PHE A 101 13.71 5.71 -14.22
CA PHE A 101 13.13 4.65 -15.03
C PHE A 101 13.09 4.96 -16.54
N SER A 102 13.44 6.18 -16.95
CA SER A 102 13.42 6.62 -18.37
C SER A 102 12.04 6.46 -19.03
N VAL A 103 10.97 6.74 -18.27
CA VAL A 103 9.59 6.62 -18.72
C VAL A 103 8.94 8.00 -18.81
N PRO A 104 8.33 8.37 -19.94
CA PRO A 104 7.62 9.64 -20.07
C PRO A 104 6.51 9.78 -19.03
N TRP A 105 6.41 10.99 -18.46
CA TRP A 105 5.35 11.32 -17.52
C TRP A 105 4.06 11.69 -18.23
N SER A 106 2.94 11.24 -17.69
CA SER A 106 1.59 11.67 -18.06
C SER A 106 0.72 11.75 -16.80
N ALA A 107 -0.51 12.25 -16.94
CA ALA A 107 -1.46 12.35 -15.83
C ALA A 107 -1.63 10.97 -15.12
N PRO A 108 -1.26 10.85 -13.83
CA PRO A 108 -1.11 9.54 -13.22
C PRO A 108 -2.44 8.82 -12.97
N ALA A 109 -3.52 9.51 -12.62
CA ALA A 109 -4.78 8.86 -12.28
C ALA A 109 -5.45 8.19 -13.49
N PRO A 110 -5.66 8.85 -14.66
CA PRO A 110 -6.21 8.20 -15.84
C PRO A 110 -5.30 7.07 -16.35
N ARG A 111 -3.97 7.27 -16.35
CA ARG A 111 -3.03 6.25 -16.80
C ARG A 111 -3.05 5.02 -15.89
N LEU A 112 -3.11 5.18 -14.56
CA LEU A 112 -3.16 4.04 -13.64
C LEU A 112 -4.51 3.32 -13.70
N ARG A 113 -5.62 4.07 -13.91
CA ARG A 113 -6.93 3.47 -14.20
C ARG A 113 -6.87 2.55 -15.41
N GLU A 114 -6.31 3.04 -16.50
CA GLU A 114 -6.18 2.28 -17.74
C GLU A 114 -5.24 1.07 -17.57
N TYR A 115 -4.16 1.24 -16.80
CA TYR A 115 -3.24 0.15 -16.43
C TYR A 115 -3.97 -1.01 -15.75
N VAL A 116 -4.80 -0.72 -14.75
CA VAL A 116 -5.57 -1.75 -14.03
C VAL A 116 -6.60 -2.43 -14.94
N LEU A 117 -7.28 -1.67 -15.79
CA LEU A 117 -8.21 -2.22 -16.78
C LEU A 117 -7.50 -3.12 -17.80
N ALA A 118 -6.30 -2.72 -18.23
CA ALA A 118 -5.48 -3.54 -19.13
C ALA A 118 -5.04 -4.86 -18.47
N LEU A 119 -4.64 -4.85 -17.19
CA LEU A 119 -4.35 -6.07 -16.44
C LEU A 119 -5.55 -7.02 -16.43
N ARG A 120 -6.75 -6.50 -16.14
CA ARG A 120 -7.97 -7.30 -16.12
C ARG A 120 -8.29 -7.89 -17.49
N ALA A 121 -8.17 -7.10 -18.55
CA ALA A 121 -8.38 -7.59 -19.93
C ALA A 121 -7.41 -8.70 -20.33
N ILE A 122 -6.13 -8.60 -19.91
CA ILE A 122 -5.12 -9.64 -20.14
C ILE A 122 -5.51 -10.91 -19.40
N TRP A 123 -5.83 -10.83 -18.11
CA TRP A 123 -6.22 -11.99 -17.31
C TRP A 123 -7.55 -12.60 -17.75
N ASP A 124 -8.52 -11.80 -18.19
CA ASP A 124 -9.76 -12.32 -18.76
C ASP A 124 -9.51 -13.13 -20.03
N CYS A 125 -8.60 -12.67 -20.88
CA CYS A 125 -8.16 -13.45 -22.04
C CYS A 125 -7.51 -14.77 -21.64
N TRP A 126 -6.63 -14.77 -20.64
CA TRP A 126 -5.98 -16.00 -20.16
C TRP A 126 -6.93 -16.97 -19.44
N GLN A 127 -8.00 -16.45 -18.85
CA GLN A 127 -9.10 -17.27 -18.28
C GLN A 127 -10.09 -17.76 -19.35
N GLY A 128 -9.84 -17.52 -20.63
CA GLY A 128 -10.72 -17.94 -21.70
C GLY A 128 -12.04 -17.18 -21.83
N ARG A 129 -12.14 -15.98 -21.21
CA ARG A 129 -13.37 -15.16 -21.22
C ARG A 129 -13.56 -14.34 -22.49
N GLY A 130 -12.57 -14.34 -23.39
CA GLY A 130 -12.64 -13.66 -24.68
C GLY A 130 -11.26 -13.34 -25.26
N PRO A 131 -11.20 -12.79 -26.48
CA PRO A 131 -9.94 -12.39 -27.10
C PRO A 131 -9.39 -11.14 -26.43
N LEU A 132 -8.05 -10.96 -26.48
CA LEU A 132 -7.40 -9.74 -26.01
C LEU A 132 -7.60 -8.62 -27.03
N ASP A 133 -8.49 -7.67 -26.72
CA ASP A 133 -8.68 -6.44 -27.49
C ASP A 133 -8.87 -5.24 -26.57
N PHE A 134 -7.77 -4.76 -26.00
CA PHE A 134 -7.75 -3.57 -25.15
C PHE A 134 -7.15 -2.38 -25.90
N ARG A 135 -7.95 -1.29 -26.03
CA ARG A 135 -7.59 -0.09 -26.80
C ARG A 135 -7.84 1.15 -25.94
N GLY A 136 -6.83 1.59 -25.22
CA GLY A 136 -6.88 2.81 -24.43
C GLY A 136 -6.04 3.94 -25.02
N GLU A 137 -5.95 5.05 -24.29
CA GLU A 137 -5.11 6.20 -24.62
C GLU A 137 -3.63 5.92 -24.32
N HIS A 138 -3.35 5.22 -23.22
CA HIS A 138 -2.00 4.97 -22.74
C HIS A 138 -1.50 3.55 -23.08
N TYR A 139 -2.40 2.59 -23.22
CA TYR A 139 -2.06 1.18 -23.43
C TYR A 139 -2.92 0.55 -24.53
N ARG A 140 -2.28 -0.32 -25.32
CA ARG A 140 -2.96 -1.08 -26.37
C ARG A 140 -2.45 -2.52 -26.38
N PHE A 141 -3.35 -3.48 -26.17
CA PHE A 141 -3.09 -4.90 -26.19
C PHE A 141 -4.09 -5.58 -27.11
N THR A 142 -3.65 -5.99 -28.31
CA THR A 142 -4.51 -6.58 -29.36
C THR A 142 -3.90 -7.81 -29.98
N LEU A 143 -2.83 -8.34 -29.40
CA LEU A 143 -2.15 -9.53 -29.87
C LEU A 143 -2.00 -10.52 -28.71
N MET A 144 -2.58 -11.72 -28.88
CA MET A 144 -2.37 -12.86 -28.01
C MET A 144 -2.41 -14.12 -28.88
N THR A 145 -1.28 -14.79 -29.02
CA THR A 145 -1.20 -16.05 -29.75
C THR A 145 -1.18 -17.23 -28.79
N PRO A 146 -1.61 -18.44 -29.20
CA PRO A 146 -1.77 -19.57 -28.28
C PRO A 146 -0.53 -19.90 -27.44
N ASN A 147 0.66 -19.74 -27.99
CA ASN A 147 1.92 -20.05 -27.28
C ASN A 147 2.25 -19.07 -26.15
N PHE A 148 1.52 -17.95 -26.02
CA PHE A 148 1.70 -16.94 -24.99
C PHE A 148 0.54 -16.87 -23.99
N VAL A 149 -0.40 -17.80 -24.08
CA VAL A 149 -1.50 -17.96 -23.14
C VAL A 149 -1.08 -19.01 -22.11
N PRO A 150 -0.93 -18.62 -20.82
CA PRO A 150 -0.65 -19.59 -19.78
C PRO A 150 -1.87 -20.46 -19.50
N GLU A 151 -1.68 -21.56 -18.77
CA GLU A 151 -2.80 -22.38 -18.27
C GLU A 151 -3.71 -21.53 -17.38
N PRO A 152 -5.05 -21.71 -17.50
CA PRO A 152 -5.98 -20.98 -16.64
C PRO A 152 -5.76 -21.27 -15.16
N LEU A 153 -5.93 -20.24 -14.32
CA LEU A 153 -5.91 -20.43 -12.88
C LEU A 153 -7.14 -21.21 -12.41
N SER A 154 -6.97 -22.05 -11.41
CA SER A 154 -8.08 -22.74 -10.74
C SER A 154 -9.00 -21.82 -9.91
N GLY A 155 -8.59 -20.58 -9.67
CA GLY A 155 -9.29 -19.57 -8.91
C GLY A 155 -9.24 -18.19 -9.58
N PRO A 156 -9.62 -17.12 -8.85
CA PRO A 156 -9.58 -15.78 -9.40
C PRO A 156 -8.15 -15.27 -9.65
N PRO A 157 -7.97 -14.34 -10.60
CA PRO A 157 -6.73 -13.61 -10.74
C PRO A 157 -6.33 -12.87 -9.46
N PRO A 158 -5.08 -12.38 -9.34
CA PRO A 158 -4.65 -11.60 -8.18
C PRO A 158 -5.55 -10.39 -7.93
N ALA A 159 -5.79 -10.07 -6.66
CA ALA A 159 -6.41 -8.79 -6.29
C ALA A 159 -5.49 -7.63 -6.65
N VAL A 160 -6.04 -6.51 -7.10
CA VAL A 160 -5.30 -5.31 -7.47
C VAL A 160 -5.65 -4.16 -6.55
N THR A 161 -4.66 -3.61 -5.89
CA THR A 161 -4.78 -2.39 -5.07
C THR A 161 -3.87 -1.30 -5.62
N ILE A 162 -4.18 -0.03 -5.34
CA ILE A 162 -3.30 1.07 -5.73
C ILE A 162 -3.00 1.99 -4.56
N ALA A 163 -1.80 2.58 -4.56
CA ALA A 163 -1.47 3.66 -3.64
C ALA A 163 -2.22 4.94 -4.05
N ALA A 164 -2.90 5.55 -3.12
CA ALA A 164 -3.63 6.79 -3.35
C ALA A 164 -3.50 7.76 -2.17
N VAL A 165 -3.35 9.05 -2.50
CA VAL A 165 -3.39 10.16 -1.55
C VAL A 165 -4.46 11.16 -1.99
N GLY A 166 -4.37 11.69 -3.21
CA GLY A 166 -5.27 12.73 -3.71
C GLY A 166 -6.62 12.20 -4.23
N PRO A 167 -7.63 13.08 -4.29
CA PRO A 167 -9.02 12.73 -4.63
C PRO A 167 -9.18 11.96 -5.94
N ALA A 168 -8.47 12.35 -7.00
CA ALA A 168 -8.59 11.69 -8.31
C ALA A 168 -8.14 10.22 -8.25
N MET A 169 -7.01 9.95 -7.58
CA MET A 169 -6.49 8.60 -7.44
C MET A 169 -7.36 7.73 -6.52
N LEU A 170 -7.93 8.33 -5.46
CA LEU A 170 -8.89 7.65 -4.58
C LEU A 170 -10.15 7.22 -5.34
N ARG A 171 -10.69 8.07 -6.22
CA ARG A 171 -11.82 7.69 -7.08
C ARG A 171 -11.46 6.55 -8.02
N VAL A 172 -10.27 6.59 -8.63
CA VAL A 172 -9.78 5.48 -9.47
C VAL A 172 -9.67 4.18 -8.66
N ALA A 173 -9.11 4.23 -7.44
CA ALA A 173 -9.05 3.06 -6.57
C ALA A 173 -10.45 2.45 -6.36
N GLY A 174 -11.41 3.26 -5.94
CA GLY A 174 -12.79 2.79 -5.73
C GLY A 174 -13.47 2.27 -6.99
N GLU A 175 -13.17 2.84 -8.16
CA GLU A 175 -13.83 2.48 -9.42
C GLU A 175 -13.33 1.15 -10.00
N VAL A 176 -12.02 0.93 -10.08
CA VAL A 176 -11.45 -0.19 -10.86
C VAL A 176 -10.61 -1.17 -10.06
N CYS A 177 -10.26 -0.87 -8.79
CA CYS A 177 -9.39 -1.72 -7.98
C CYS A 177 -10.16 -2.52 -6.92
N ASP A 178 -9.51 -3.48 -6.31
CA ASP A 178 -10.05 -4.31 -5.23
C ASP A 178 -9.70 -3.73 -3.84
N GLY A 179 -8.91 -2.66 -3.80
CA GLY A 179 -8.56 -1.96 -2.57
C GLY A 179 -7.65 -0.76 -2.80
N VAL A 180 -7.33 -0.07 -1.71
CA VAL A 180 -6.44 1.08 -1.67
C VAL A 180 -5.35 0.91 -0.61
N ARG A 181 -4.13 1.31 -0.96
CA ARG A 181 -2.99 1.45 -0.04
C ARG A 181 -2.83 2.92 0.31
N LEU A 182 -3.26 3.30 1.50
CA LEU A 182 -3.17 4.68 1.98
C LEU A 182 -1.75 4.96 2.50
N HIS A 183 -1.24 6.12 2.15
CA HIS A 183 0.06 6.55 2.63
C HIS A 183 0.02 6.78 4.16
N PRO A 184 1.10 6.47 4.91
CA PRO A 184 1.15 6.73 6.35
C PRO A 184 1.01 8.22 6.72
N PHE A 185 1.40 9.15 5.83
CA PHE A 185 1.14 10.57 5.99
C PHE A 185 -0.33 10.87 5.72
N CYS A 186 -1.16 10.50 6.68
CA CYS A 186 -2.61 10.63 6.65
C CYS A 186 -3.11 10.84 8.08
N THR A 187 -4.20 11.58 8.25
CA THR A 187 -4.82 11.83 9.54
C THR A 187 -6.24 11.28 9.59
N ARG A 188 -6.81 11.08 10.77
CA ARG A 188 -8.21 10.65 10.90
C ARG A 188 -9.15 11.63 10.20
N ALA A 189 -8.95 12.93 10.38
CA ALA A 189 -9.76 13.94 9.71
C ALA A 189 -9.69 13.81 8.17
N TYR A 190 -8.51 13.58 7.60
CA TYR A 190 -8.37 13.37 6.16
C TYR A 190 -9.05 12.07 5.69
N LEU A 191 -8.98 10.99 6.48
CA LEU A 191 -9.71 9.75 6.20
C LEU A 191 -11.22 10.00 6.11
N ASP A 192 -11.79 10.72 7.07
CA ASP A 192 -13.22 10.95 7.15
C ASP A 192 -13.72 11.98 6.12
N GLN A 193 -12.98 13.09 5.93
CA GLN A 193 -13.42 14.21 5.10
C GLN A 193 -13.10 14.04 3.61
N VAL A 194 -12.04 13.30 3.27
CA VAL A 194 -11.57 13.19 1.89
C VAL A 194 -11.54 11.75 1.41
N VAL A 195 -10.86 10.85 2.12
CA VAL A 195 -10.61 9.49 1.62
C VAL A 195 -11.91 8.73 1.42
N GLN A 196 -12.73 8.61 2.48
CA GLN A 196 -13.98 7.85 2.41
C GLN A 196 -14.97 8.39 1.37
N PRO A 197 -15.25 9.71 1.28
CA PRO A 197 -16.15 10.25 0.26
C PRO A 197 -15.67 10.00 -1.18
N GLN A 198 -14.35 10.09 -1.42
CA GLN A 198 -13.80 9.85 -2.75
C GLN A 198 -13.81 8.37 -3.15
N LEU A 199 -13.55 7.47 -2.21
CA LEU A 199 -13.70 6.03 -2.42
C LEU A 199 -15.16 5.66 -2.68
N ALA A 200 -16.10 6.21 -1.91
CA ALA A 200 -17.54 5.98 -2.10
C ALA A 200 -18.02 6.40 -3.49
N GLU A 201 -17.54 7.55 -4.00
CA GLU A 201 -17.82 7.98 -5.37
C GLU A 201 -17.24 6.98 -6.39
N GLY A 202 -16.03 6.47 -6.15
CA GLY A 202 -15.42 5.44 -6.98
C GLY A 202 -16.24 4.13 -6.97
N TRP A 203 -16.64 3.64 -5.79
CA TRP A 203 -17.47 2.43 -5.65
C TRP A 203 -18.78 2.56 -6.41
N ARG A 204 -19.45 3.71 -6.29
CA ARG A 204 -20.69 3.98 -7.04
C ARG A 204 -20.48 3.89 -8.55
N ARG A 205 -19.36 4.41 -9.07
CA ARG A 205 -19.02 4.34 -10.51
C ARG A 205 -18.70 2.93 -10.97
N GLY A 206 -17.99 2.17 -10.13
CA GLY A 206 -17.56 0.81 -10.44
C GLY A 206 -18.57 -0.28 -10.08
N GLY A 207 -19.72 0.08 -9.46
CA GLY A 207 -20.71 -0.89 -8.97
C GLY A 207 -20.16 -1.82 -7.89
N ARG A 208 -19.26 -1.32 -7.01
CA ARG A 208 -18.54 -2.13 -6.01
C ARG A 208 -19.16 -2.02 -4.63
N ALA A 209 -19.16 -3.13 -3.89
CA ALA A 209 -19.54 -3.17 -2.48
C ALA A 209 -18.36 -2.84 -1.57
N ARG A 210 -18.61 -2.10 -0.48
CA ARG A 210 -17.58 -1.72 0.50
C ARG A 210 -16.91 -2.95 1.14
N GLU A 211 -17.66 -3.98 1.38
CA GLU A 211 -17.23 -5.22 2.03
C GLU A 211 -16.22 -6.03 1.19
N GLN A 212 -16.17 -5.77 -0.11
CA GLN A 212 -15.26 -6.41 -1.06
C GLN A 212 -14.06 -5.53 -1.44
N PHE A 213 -13.92 -4.37 -0.79
CA PHE A 213 -12.87 -3.40 -1.08
C PHE A 213 -12.00 -3.16 0.16
N GLU A 214 -10.71 -3.50 0.09
CA GLU A 214 -9.77 -3.36 1.20
C GLU A 214 -9.21 -1.94 1.29
N ILE A 215 -9.36 -1.31 2.44
CA ILE A 215 -8.65 -0.06 2.79
C ILE A 215 -7.53 -0.41 3.76
N SER A 216 -6.28 -0.16 3.38
CA SER A 216 -5.13 -0.46 4.24
C SER A 216 -4.24 0.75 4.49
N GLY A 217 -3.72 0.87 5.72
CA GLY A 217 -2.89 1.98 6.16
C GLY A 217 -3.69 3.22 6.55
N GLY A 218 -3.15 4.41 6.32
CA GLY A 218 -3.79 5.70 6.67
C GLY A 218 -3.27 6.30 7.98
N GLY A 219 -2.05 5.97 8.40
CA GLY A 219 -1.37 6.55 9.56
C GLY A 219 -0.13 5.77 9.94
N PHE A 220 0.69 6.38 10.78
CA PHE A 220 1.84 5.72 11.40
C PHE A 220 1.42 4.98 12.66
N ILE A 221 2.28 4.05 13.09
CA ILE A 221 2.21 3.39 14.38
C ILE A 221 3.55 3.62 15.08
N ALA A 222 3.53 4.23 16.26
CA ALA A 222 4.69 4.41 17.12
C ALA A 222 4.50 3.61 18.40
N THR A 223 5.13 2.43 18.48
CA THR A 223 4.95 1.49 19.59
C THR A 223 6.27 0.88 20.05
N GLY A 224 6.27 0.31 21.22
CA GLY A 224 7.39 -0.38 21.83
C GLY A 224 6.99 -1.07 23.12
N ALA A 225 7.90 -1.91 23.65
CA ALA A 225 7.67 -2.64 24.89
C ALA A 225 7.63 -1.72 26.13
N ASP A 226 8.31 -0.57 26.06
CA ASP A 226 8.41 0.42 27.12
C ASP A 226 8.36 1.85 26.56
N ASP A 227 8.31 2.85 27.46
CA ASP A 227 8.21 4.25 27.11
C ASP A 227 9.46 4.75 26.33
N ALA A 228 10.64 4.21 26.58
CA ALA A 228 11.86 4.60 25.87
C ALA A 228 11.82 4.10 24.42
N ALA A 229 11.33 2.90 24.17
CA ALA A 229 11.12 2.36 22.82
C ALA A 229 10.04 3.16 22.07
N VAL A 230 8.94 3.51 22.74
CA VAL A 230 7.88 4.36 22.18
C VAL A 230 8.44 5.73 21.79
N ALA A 231 9.20 6.39 22.70
CA ALA A 231 9.80 7.70 22.45
C ALA A 231 10.74 7.68 21.22
N LYS A 232 11.54 6.63 21.07
CA LYS A 232 12.39 6.44 19.88
C LYS A 232 11.57 6.35 18.59
N MET A 233 10.44 5.64 18.62
CA MET A 233 9.55 5.53 17.47
C MET A 233 8.81 6.84 17.18
N VAL A 234 8.44 7.61 18.19
CA VAL A 234 7.86 8.94 18.04
C VAL A 234 8.82 9.88 17.31
N GLU A 235 10.11 9.89 17.67
CA GLU A 235 11.11 10.70 16.97
C GLU A 235 11.30 10.27 15.51
N TRP A 236 11.27 8.97 15.25
CA TRP A 236 11.29 8.46 13.87
C TRP A 236 10.06 8.94 13.08
N VAL A 237 8.85 8.86 13.66
CA VAL A 237 7.61 9.36 13.04
C VAL A 237 7.68 10.88 12.84
N ARG A 238 8.16 11.64 13.83
CA ARG A 238 8.34 13.10 13.76
C ARG A 238 9.13 13.51 12.51
N TYR A 239 10.28 12.88 12.31
CA TYR A 239 11.07 13.13 11.10
C TYR A 239 10.31 12.77 9.81
N ARG A 240 9.59 11.65 9.79
CA ARG A 240 8.79 11.23 8.62
C ARG A 240 7.64 12.19 8.33
N VAL A 241 6.98 12.68 9.36
CA VAL A 241 5.93 13.70 9.23
C VAL A 241 6.52 14.97 8.61
N ALA A 242 7.64 15.47 9.16
CA ALA A 242 8.34 16.64 8.61
C ALA A 242 8.75 16.46 7.14
N PHE A 243 9.32 15.29 6.82
CA PHE A 243 9.74 14.94 5.47
C PHE A 243 8.59 14.99 4.45
N TYR A 244 7.46 14.33 4.76
CA TYR A 244 6.31 14.31 3.84
C TYR A 244 5.58 15.66 3.82
N ALA A 245 5.44 16.35 4.95
CA ALA A 245 4.86 17.68 5.04
C ALA A 245 5.61 18.72 4.20
N SER A 246 6.92 18.55 3.99
CA SER A 246 7.73 19.42 3.12
C SER A 246 7.36 19.29 1.62
N THR A 247 6.61 18.28 1.25
CA THR A 247 6.27 17.97 -0.15
C THR A 247 4.87 18.49 -0.50
N PRO A 248 4.70 19.42 -1.45
CA PRO A 248 3.40 20.05 -1.77
C PRO A 248 2.28 19.07 -2.11
N ALA A 249 2.59 17.91 -2.69
CA ALA A 249 1.58 16.91 -3.03
C ALA A 249 0.80 16.35 -1.80
N TYR A 250 1.35 16.50 -0.59
CA TYR A 250 0.72 16.07 0.66
C TYR A 250 0.02 17.20 1.43
N TRP A 251 0.14 18.46 0.99
CA TRP A 251 -0.47 19.60 1.69
C TRP A 251 -2.00 19.51 1.86
N PRO A 252 -2.78 18.85 1.00
CA PRO A 252 -4.19 18.62 1.28
C PRO A 252 -4.47 17.92 2.61
N VAL A 253 -3.54 17.10 3.12
CA VAL A 253 -3.67 16.48 4.45
C VAL A 253 -3.47 17.52 5.57
N LEU A 254 -2.50 18.43 5.38
CA LEU A 254 -2.24 19.52 6.34
C LEU A 254 -3.41 20.52 6.39
N ALA A 255 -4.02 20.80 5.23
CA ALA A 255 -5.14 21.73 5.11
C ALA A 255 -6.35 21.33 5.95
N CYS A 256 -6.57 20.03 6.20
CA CYS A 256 -7.62 19.56 7.12
C CYS A 256 -7.39 20.00 8.57
N HIS A 257 -6.23 20.55 8.89
CA HIS A 257 -5.83 20.97 10.24
C HIS A 257 -5.38 22.45 10.31
N GLY A 258 -5.47 23.20 9.19
CA GLY A 258 -4.97 24.59 9.14
C GLY A 258 -3.44 24.68 9.25
N LEU A 259 -2.71 23.66 8.80
CA LEU A 259 -1.25 23.53 8.91
C LEU A 259 -0.51 23.80 7.59
N GLU A 260 -1.12 24.53 6.65
CA GLU A 260 -0.53 24.83 5.35
C GLU A 260 0.77 25.64 5.48
N ASP A 261 0.83 26.59 6.44
CA ASP A 261 2.02 27.38 6.71
C ASP A 261 3.19 26.52 7.21
N LEU A 262 2.92 25.48 7.99
CA LEU A 262 3.93 24.50 8.39
C LEU A 262 4.51 23.80 7.17
N GLY A 263 3.66 23.32 6.27
CA GLY A 263 4.07 22.69 5.01
C GLY A 263 4.96 23.61 4.15
N ALA A 264 4.55 24.87 4.00
CA ALA A 264 5.31 25.87 3.24
C ALA A 264 6.67 26.17 3.88
N ARG A 265 6.75 26.27 5.21
CA ARG A 265 7.98 26.47 5.95
C ARG A 265 8.95 25.30 5.78
N LEU A 266 8.49 24.07 5.98
CA LEU A 266 9.28 22.86 5.79
C LEU A 266 9.78 22.72 4.36
N ASN A 267 8.97 23.04 3.36
CA ASN A 267 9.39 23.04 1.96
C ASN A 267 10.54 24.02 1.68
N ARG A 268 10.51 25.24 2.28
CA ARG A 268 11.62 26.18 2.19
C ARG A 268 12.88 25.62 2.85
N MET A 269 12.76 25.09 4.07
CA MET A 269 13.90 24.52 4.81
C MET A 269 14.59 23.40 4.02
N THR A 270 13.82 22.52 3.36
CA THR A 270 14.40 21.44 2.53
C THR A 270 15.10 21.96 1.28
N LYS A 271 14.59 23.03 0.65
CA LYS A 271 15.23 23.69 -0.50
C LYS A 271 16.52 24.39 -0.12
N ASP A 272 16.57 24.92 1.11
CA ASP A 272 17.76 25.60 1.67
C ASP A 272 18.76 24.59 2.27
N GLY A 273 18.51 23.28 2.17
CA GLY A 273 19.42 22.22 2.63
C GLY A 273 19.34 21.92 4.14
N HIS A 274 18.38 22.47 4.87
CA HIS A 274 18.24 22.33 6.33
C HIS A 274 17.53 21.03 6.75
N TRP A 275 17.78 19.92 6.06
CA TRP A 275 17.15 18.63 6.29
C TRP A 275 17.25 18.10 7.73
N HIS A 276 18.37 18.38 8.40
CA HIS A 276 18.63 17.93 9.77
C HIS A 276 17.79 18.64 10.83
N ARG A 277 17.11 19.74 10.47
CA ARG A 277 16.32 20.56 11.40
C ARG A 277 14.80 20.49 11.16
N ILE A 278 14.34 19.84 10.09
CA ILE A 278 12.91 19.84 9.77
C ILE A 278 12.05 19.16 10.85
N ALA A 279 12.60 18.19 11.57
CA ALA A 279 11.89 17.52 12.66
C ALA A 279 11.61 18.45 13.84
N ASP A 280 12.47 19.45 14.09
CA ASP A 280 12.31 20.43 15.18
C ASP A 280 11.03 21.28 15.04
N GLU A 281 10.48 21.38 13.82
CA GLU A 281 9.26 22.11 13.50
C GLU A 281 7.97 21.33 13.80
N ILE A 282 8.06 20.05 14.17
CA ILE A 282 6.92 19.17 14.41
C ILE A 282 6.73 18.96 15.90
N SER A 283 5.64 19.51 16.45
CA SER A 283 5.26 19.30 17.85
C SER A 283 4.69 17.90 18.10
N ASP A 284 4.60 17.52 19.37
CA ASP A 284 3.95 16.26 19.79
C ASP A 284 2.49 16.19 19.33
N ASP A 285 1.76 17.30 19.41
CA ASP A 285 0.37 17.39 18.95
C ASP A 285 0.28 17.09 17.45
N VAL A 286 1.22 17.58 16.64
CA VAL A 286 1.25 17.27 15.21
C VAL A 286 1.58 15.79 14.99
N VAL A 287 2.52 15.19 15.73
CA VAL A 287 2.79 13.75 15.65
C VAL A 287 1.54 12.93 15.95
N ALA A 288 0.78 13.30 16.98
CA ALA A 288 -0.44 12.63 17.39
C ALA A 288 -1.53 12.64 16.30
N LEU A 289 -1.58 13.68 15.45
CA LEU A 289 -2.47 13.69 14.29
C LEU A 289 -2.15 12.56 13.27
N PHE A 290 -0.90 12.16 13.17
CA PHE A 290 -0.43 11.22 12.14
C PHE A 290 -0.17 9.80 12.64
N ALA A 291 -0.06 9.57 13.95
CA ALA A 291 0.33 8.29 14.51
C ALA A 291 -0.63 7.75 15.58
N ALA A 292 -0.82 6.43 15.62
CA ALA A 292 -1.24 5.73 16.82
C ALA A 292 0.01 5.54 17.70
N VAL A 293 0.00 6.11 18.91
CA VAL A 293 1.15 6.11 19.82
C VAL A 293 0.79 5.38 21.12
N GLY A 294 1.63 4.45 21.53
CA GLY A 294 1.43 3.73 22.80
C GLY A 294 2.34 2.52 22.93
N ARG A 295 2.52 2.07 24.19
CA ARG A 295 3.19 0.78 24.46
C ARG A 295 2.36 -0.40 23.93
N HIS A 296 2.98 -1.57 23.88
CA HIS A 296 2.31 -2.78 23.42
C HIS A 296 0.99 -3.05 24.17
N ASP A 297 0.93 -2.80 25.48
CA ASP A 297 -0.28 -2.95 26.32
C ASP A 297 -1.39 -1.93 26.06
N GLN A 298 -1.10 -0.87 25.32
CA GLN A 298 -2.04 0.21 24.95
C GLN A 298 -2.39 0.20 23.46
N LEU A 299 -1.67 -0.58 22.66
CA LEU A 299 -1.69 -0.43 21.21
C LEU A 299 -3.04 -0.80 20.59
N GLU A 300 -3.72 -1.83 21.08
CA GLU A 300 -5.05 -2.20 20.60
C GLU A 300 -6.02 -1.02 20.68
N GLN A 301 -6.07 -0.36 21.84
CA GLN A 301 -6.94 0.80 22.07
C GLN A 301 -6.58 1.97 21.13
N THR A 302 -5.30 2.30 20.99
CA THR A 302 -4.86 3.44 20.15
C THR A 302 -5.09 3.18 18.67
N ILE A 303 -4.89 1.92 18.21
CA ILE A 303 -5.20 1.51 16.84
C ILE A 303 -6.70 1.52 16.61
N ALA A 304 -7.50 0.98 17.53
CA ALA A 304 -8.96 1.01 17.41
C ALA A 304 -9.48 2.45 17.31
N ALA A 305 -9.02 3.35 18.19
CA ALA A 305 -9.44 4.75 18.18
C ALA A 305 -9.10 5.45 16.84
N ARG A 306 -7.96 5.11 16.24
CA ARG A 306 -7.51 5.77 15.01
C ARG A 306 -8.08 5.16 13.74
N PHE A 307 -8.13 3.83 13.64
CA PHE A 307 -8.37 3.13 12.39
C PHE A 307 -9.72 2.41 12.29
N ALA A 308 -10.37 2.09 13.44
CA ALA A 308 -11.64 1.37 13.39
C ALA A 308 -12.70 2.12 12.58
N GLY A 309 -13.42 1.38 11.74
CA GLY A 309 -14.46 1.91 10.86
C GLY A 309 -13.97 2.61 9.60
N VAL A 310 -12.63 2.83 9.44
CA VAL A 310 -12.06 3.53 8.27
C VAL A 310 -11.00 2.70 7.56
N SER A 311 -10.22 1.87 8.26
CA SER A 311 -9.22 0.99 7.67
C SER A 311 -9.49 -0.46 8.03
N ASP A 312 -9.18 -1.38 7.12
CA ASP A 312 -9.35 -2.81 7.28
C ASP A 312 -8.05 -3.52 7.64
N ALA A 313 -6.92 -2.86 7.36
CA ALA A 313 -5.60 -3.40 7.65
C ALA A 313 -4.63 -2.30 8.09
N VAL A 314 -3.74 -2.66 9.03
CA VAL A 314 -2.66 -1.78 9.51
C VAL A 314 -1.30 -2.39 9.21
N PHE A 315 -0.27 -1.53 9.11
CA PHE A 315 1.11 -1.94 8.94
C PHE A 315 1.84 -1.89 10.28
N ALA A 316 2.16 -3.04 10.82
CA ALA A 316 2.89 -3.16 12.09
C ALA A 316 4.34 -2.69 11.97
N SER A 317 4.92 -2.75 10.77
CA SER A 317 6.28 -2.31 10.49
C SER A 317 6.27 -1.25 9.39
N VAL A 318 6.68 -0.04 9.73
CA VAL A 318 6.92 1.03 8.76
C VAL A 318 8.41 1.32 8.62
N ALA A 319 9.22 0.77 9.52
CA ALA A 319 10.67 0.89 9.48
C ALA A 319 11.26 -0.20 8.59
N THR A 320 11.87 0.19 7.48
CA THR A 320 12.49 -0.69 6.49
C THR A 320 13.71 -1.48 7.00
N ALA A 321 14.17 -1.23 8.22
CA ALA A 321 15.42 -1.80 8.74
C ALA A 321 15.24 -2.96 9.73
N VAL A 322 14.10 -3.04 10.42
CA VAL A 322 13.80 -4.13 11.34
C VAL A 322 12.31 -4.43 11.22
N PRO A 323 11.88 -5.68 11.01
CA PRO A 323 10.49 -6.04 11.24
C PRO A 323 10.16 -5.57 12.65
N ALA A 324 9.09 -4.78 12.82
CA ALA A 324 8.60 -4.49 14.15
C ALA A 324 8.02 -5.82 14.64
N ASP A 325 8.79 -6.52 15.46
CA ASP A 325 8.35 -7.76 16.08
C ASP A 325 7.30 -7.40 17.14
N LEU A 326 6.06 -7.26 16.71
CA LEU A 326 4.96 -7.23 17.65
C LEU A 326 4.86 -8.60 18.32
N PRO A 327 4.67 -8.65 19.63
CA PRO A 327 4.35 -9.90 20.30
C PRO A 327 3.19 -10.61 19.61
N PRO A 328 3.23 -11.95 19.43
CA PRO A 328 2.16 -12.69 18.75
C PRO A 328 0.76 -12.46 19.35
N ASP A 329 0.68 -12.34 20.69
CA ASP A 329 -0.58 -12.05 21.38
C ASP A 329 -1.15 -10.69 20.94
N LEU A 330 -0.29 -9.67 20.79
CA LEU A 330 -0.72 -8.35 20.32
C LEU A 330 -1.21 -8.40 18.86
N VAL A 331 -0.58 -9.19 17.99
CA VAL A 331 -1.07 -9.40 16.63
C VAL A 331 -2.49 -9.98 16.66
N GLN A 332 -2.75 -10.95 17.55
CA GLN A 332 -4.08 -11.52 17.71
C GLN A 332 -5.10 -10.51 18.25
N ASP A 333 -4.71 -9.65 19.19
CA ASP A 333 -5.59 -8.61 19.74
C ASP A 333 -5.97 -7.60 18.64
N LEU A 334 -5.02 -7.14 17.86
CA LEU A 334 -5.29 -6.23 16.73
C LEU A 334 -6.25 -6.85 15.69
N ARG A 335 -6.16 -8.15 15.46
CA ARG A 335 -7.07 -8.86 14.54
C ARG A 335 -8.52 -8.88 15.01
N ARG A 336 -8.80 -8.70 16.32
CA ARG A 336 -10.16 -8.61 16.87
C ARG A 336 -10.83 -7.26 16.61
N ILE A 337 -10.07 -6.22 16.24
CA ILE A 337 -10.64 -4.90 15.90
C ILE A 337 -11.54 -5.07 14.67
N PRO A 338 -12.83 -4.65 14.73
CA PRO A 338 -13.75 -4.80 13.61
C PRO A 338 -13.27 -4.08 12.34
N ALA A 339 -13.48 -4.70 11.19
CA ALA A 339 -13.20 -4.17 9.87
C ALA A 339 -14.41 -4.44 8.94
N ALA A 340 -14.62 -3.57 7.98
CA ALA A 340 -15.73 -3.72 7.03
C ALA A 340 -15.42 -4.72 5.90
N PHE A 341 -14.14 -4.86 5.55
CA PHE A 341 -13.71 -5.77 4.50
C PHE A 341 -13.90 -7.24 4.92
N THR A 342 -14.61 -8.01 4.10
CA THR A 342 -14.88 -9.43 4.33
C THR A 342 -14.14 -10.35 3.36
N GLY A 343 -13.59 -9.82 2.28
CA GLY A 343 -12.82 -10.55 1.27
C GLY A 343 -12.96 -9.91 -0.11
N PHE A 344 -11.98 -10.16 -0.97
CA PHE A 344 -12.03 -9.71 -2.36
C PHE A 344 -13.16 -10.41 -3.13
N ALA A 345 -13.77 -9.71 -4.09
CA ALA A 345 -14.72 -10.34 -5.01
C ALA A 345 -14.03 -11.50 -5.76
N ARG A 346 -14.66 -12.67 -5.74
CA ARG A 346 -14.16 -13.90 -6.38
C ARG A 346 -14.77 -14.09 -7.76
#